data_33ef6a0341dd57dcef6320f24092ea79
#
_entry.id   33ef6a0341dd57dcef6320f24092ea79
#
_cell.length_a   1.000
_cell.length_b   1.000
_cell.length_c   1.000
_cell.angle_alpha   90.00
_cell.angle_beta   90.00
_cell.angle_gamma   90.00
#
_symmetry.space_group_name_H-M   'P 1'
#
loop_
_entity.id
_entity.type
_entity.pdbx_description
1 polymer ?
#
loop_
_entity_poly.entity_id
_entity_poly.type
_entity_poly.pdbx_seq_one_letter_code
_entity_poly.pdbx_strand_id
1 'polypeptide(L)'
;MWAEPIKARTAPGPKTRAVCAIVRAETRPGFDAEFEAQLRDLAFHVEADEDACKSYVITRALGSRDQFAVHARFVNWAAFQRHAETEHLTRALPHLTRLLASPV
;
A
#
# COMPACT_ATOMS: atom_id res chain seq x y z
N MET A 1 -12.81 8.67 15.06
CA MET A 1 -13.05 9.49 14.30
C MET A 1 -12.10 10.52 14.34
N TRP A 2 -12.11 11.30 13.66
CA TRP A 2 -11.27 12.14 13.48
C TRP A 2 -11.38 13.33 14.15
N ALA A 3 -10.40 13.71 14.43
CA ALA A 3 -10.28 14.66 15.28
C ALA A 3 -10.61 15.90 14.74
N GLU A 4 -10.31 16.87 15.21
CA GLU A 4 -10.59 18.11 14.96
C GLU A 4 -10.34 18.56 13.62
N PRO A 5 -11.18 19.34 13.07
CA PRO A 5 -10.99 19.84 11.75
C PRO A 5 -9.78 20.72 11.66
N ILE A 6 -9.12 20.59 10.55
CA ILE A 6 -8.02 21.43 10.24
C ILE A 6 -8.56 22.79 9.86
N LYS A 7 -7.95 23.82 10.40
CA LYS A 7 -8.39 25.17 10.10
C LYS A 7 -8.06 25.52 8.67
N ALA A 8 -9.06 25.99 7.95
CA ALA A 8 -8.93 26.20 6.53
C ALA A 8 -7.74 27.06 6.14
N ARG A 9 -7.53 28.17 6.85
CA ARG A 9 -6.48 29.09 6.45
C ARG A 9 -5.08 28.63 6.79
N THR A 10 -4.95 27.60 7.63
CA THR A 10 -3.64 27.07 8.00
C THR A 10 -3.43 25.66 7.51
N ALA A 11 -4.47 25.05 6.97
CA ALA A 11 -4.37 23.69 6.50
C ALA A 11 -3.62 23.67 5.18
N PRO A 12 -2.75 22.66 4.96
CA PRO A 12 -2.20 22.48 3.63
C PRO A 12 -3.31 22.12 2.66
N GLY A 13 -3.16 22.50 1.42
CA GLY A 13 -4.11 22.12 0.40
C GLY A 13 -4.08 20.61 0.16
N PRO A 14 -5.08 20.07 -0.53
CA PRO A 14 -5.14 18.62 -0.79
C PRO A 14 -3.87 18.07 -1.44
N LYS A 15 -3.24 18.84 -2.30
CA LYS A 15 -2.05 18.38 -3.01
C LYS A 15 -0.83 18.27 -2.13
N THR A 16 -0.81 18.96 -0.98
CA THR A 16 0.34 18.94 -0.09
C THR A 16 0.10 18.13 1.16
N ARG A 17 -1.09 17.59 1.35
CA ARG A 17 -1.38 16.75 2.50
C ARG A 17 -0.76 15.39 2.33
N ALA A 18 -0.35 14.82 3.46
CA ALA A 18 0.07 13.43 3.49
C ALA A 18 -1.10 12.53 3.10
N VAL A 19 -0.76 11.43 2.42
CA VAL A 19 -1.76 10.46 1.95
C VAL A 19 -1.48 9.13 2.61
N CYS A 20 -2.53 8.51 3.13
CA CYS A 20 -2.46 7.15 3.65
C CYS A 20 -3.29 6.26 2.74
N ALA A 21 -2.68 5.22 2.21
CA ALA A 21 -3.37 4.26 1.37
C ALA A 21 -3.43 2.92 2.10
N ILE A 22 -4.60 2.31 2.13
CA ILE A 22 -4.79 0.99 2.72
C ILE A 22 -5.37 0.09 1.65
N VAL A 23 -4.65 -0.98 1.32
CA VAL A 23 -5.10 -1.94 0.33
C VAL A 23 -5.30 -3.27 1.04
N ARG A 24 -6.47 -3.87 0.88
CA ARG A 24 -6.78 -5.17 1.45
C ARG A 24 -6.85 -6.21 0.34
N ALA A 25 -6.38 -7.40 0.66
CA ALA A 25 -6.34 -8.47 -0.33
C ALA A 25 -6.60 -9.79 0.36
N GLU A 26 -7.29 -10.69 -0.34
CA GLU A 26 -7.49 -12.05 0.13
C GLU A 26 -6.91 -12.98 -0.91
N THR A 27 -6.02 -13.89 -0.49
CA THR A 27 -5.40 -14.85 -1.40
C THR A 27 -6.28 -16.08 -1.53
N ARG A 28 -6.05 -16.81 -2.62
CA ARG A 28 -6.62 -18.14 -2.74
C ARG A 28 -5.97 -19.05 -1.70
N PRO A 29 -6.72 -20.05 -1.19
CA PRO A 29 -6.16 -20.97 -0.19
C PRO A 29 -4.88 -21.63 -0.70
N GLY A 30 -3.87 -21.65 0.16
CA GLY A 30 -2.58 -22.26 -0.17
C GLY A 30 -1.59 -21.32 -0.83
N PHE A 31 -1.98 -20.09 -1.16
CA PHE A 31 -1.10 -19.14 -1.83
C PHE A 31 -0.64 -17.99 -0.95
N ASP A 32 -0.94 -18.07 0.36
CA ASP A 32 -0.60 -17.00 1.29
C ASP A 32 0.91 -16.78 1.43
N ALA A 33 1.68 -17.85 1.48
CA ALA A 33 3.13 -17.73 1.65
C ALA A 33 3.77 -17.10 0.42
N GLU A 34 3.34 -17.48 -0.77
CA GLU A 34 3.86 -16.90 -2.00
C GLU A 34 3.47 -15.43 -2.11
N PHE A 35 2.23 -15.11 -1.74
CA PHE A 35 1.74 -13.73 -1.77
C PHE A 35 2.56 -12.85 -0.82
N GLU A 36 2.79 -13.35 0.38
CA GLU A 36 3.58 -12.60 1.35
C GLU A 36 5.00 -12.36 0.86
N ALA A 37 5.62 -13.37 0.27
CA ALA A 37 6.98 -13.24 -0.26
C ALA A 37 7.03 -12.17 -1.36
N GLN A 38 6.03 -12.14 -2.23
CA GLN A 38 5.97 -11.14 -3.29
C GLN A 38 5.71 -9.74 -2.75
N LEU A 39 4.87 -9.61 -1.73
CA LEU A 39 4.64 -8.32 -1.10
C LEU A 39 5.91 -7.81 -0.40
N ARG A 40 6.66 -8.70 0.24
CA ARG A 40 7.91 -8.30 0.90
C ARG A 40 8.94 -7.81 -0.12
N ASP A 41 9.01 -8.47 -1.26
CA ASP A 41 9.90 -8.04 -2.32
C ASP A 41 9.51 -6.67 -2.85
N LEU A 42 8.21 -6.45 -3.05
CA LEU A 42 7.72 -5.14 -3.47
C LEU A 42 8.03 -4.07 -2.41
N ALA A 43 7.79 -4.39 -1.14
CA ALA A 43 8.08 -3.45 -0.05
C ALA A 43 9.55 -3.06 -0.02
N PHE A 44 10.43 -4.00 -0.29
CA PHE A 44 11.86 -3.71 -0.35
C PHE A 44 12.17 -2.66 -1.42
N HIS A 45 11.58 -2.80 -2.61
CA HIS A 45 11.79 -1.84 -3.69
C HIS A 45 11.17 -0.49 -3.38
N VAL A 46 9.99 -0.48 -2.76
CA VAL A 46 9.35 0.77 -2.36
C VAL A 46 10.24 1.52 -1.37
N GLU A 47 10.75 0.82 -0.37
CA GLU A 47 11.59 1.45 0.65
C GLU A 47 12.92 1.92 0.09
N ALA A 48 13.47 1.18 -0.86
CA ALA A 48 14.76 1.53 -1.44
C ALA A 48 14.67 2.71 -2.42
N ASP A 49 13.57 2.79 -3.17
CA ASP A 49 13.50 3.70 -4.32
C ASP A 49 12.53 4.86 -4.19
N GLU A 50 11.64 4.83 -3.19
CA GLU A 50 10.60 5.85 -3.07
C GLU A 50 10.76 6.64 -1.77
N ASP A 51 11.62 7.63 -1.78
CA ASP A 51 11.87 8.45 -0.60
C ASP A 51 10.61 9.15 -0.08
N ALA A 52 9.67 9.42 -0.96
CA ALA A 52 8.43 10.10 -0.59
C ALA A 52 7.41 9.16 0.03
N CYS A 53 7.67 7.87 0.06
CA CYS A 53 6.88 6.91 0.82
C CYS A 53 7.50 6.80 2.21
N LYS A 54 6.74 7.23 3.22
CA LYS A 54 7.27 7.32 4.59
C LYS A 54 7.05 6.06 5.40
N SER A 55 6.12 5.23 5.01
CA SER A 55 5.97 3.91 5.61
C SER A 55 5.25 3.00 4.63
N TYR A 56 5.57 1.71 4.69
CA TYR A 56 4.96 0.72 3.82
C TYR A 56 4.91 -0.56 4.63
N VAL A 57 3.77 -0.84 5.26
CA VAL A 57 3.65 -1.90 6.25
C VAL A 57 2.67 -2.96 5.75
N ILE A 58 3.14 -4.20 5.73
CA ILE A 58 2.31 -5.34 5.37
C ILE A 58 1.80 -5.96 6.65
N THR A 59 0.49 -6.21 6.71
CA THR A 59 -0.13 -6.88 7.86
C THR A 59 -0.93 -8.08 7.37
N ARG A 60 -1.10 -9.04 8.28
CA ARG A 60 -1.94 -10.21 8.04
C ARG A 60 -3.00 -10.23 9.14
N ALA A 61 -4.24 -10.53 8.78
CA ALA A 61 -5.31 -10.55 9.76
C ALA A 61 -5.12 -11.65 10.78
N LEU A 62 -5.47 -11.37 12.02
CA LEU A 62 -5.45 -12.39 13.05
C LEU A 62 -6.54 -13.42 12.75
N GLY A 63 -6.20 -14.70 12.91
CA GLY A 63 -7.18 -15.75 12.71
C GLY A 63 -7.44 -16.11 11.26
N SER A 64 -6.70 -15.50 10.33
CA SER A 64 -6.85 -15.83 8.92
C SER A 64 -5.48 -15.93 8.27
N ARG A 65 -5.30 -16.94 7.45
CA ARG A 65 -4.04 -17.10 6.72
C ARG A 65 -4.04 -16.32 5.42
N ASP A 66 -5.23 -16.00 4.91
CA ASP A 66 -5.37 -15.53 3.54
C ASP A 66 -5.66 -14.04 3.42
N GLN A 67 -5.80 -13.33 4.53
CA GLN A 67 -6.17 -11.92 4.49
C GLN A 67 -5.00 -11.02 4.84
N PHE A 68 -4.69 -10.13 3.93
CA PHE A 68 -3.56 -9.22 4.05
C PHE A 68 -4.02 -7.78 3.88
N ALA A 69 -3.26 -6.86 4.44
CA ALA A 69 -3.44 -5.44 4.15
C ALA A 69 -2.06 -4.78 4.03
N VAL A 70 -1.98 -3.79 3.17
CA VAL A 70 -0.81 -2.95 3.04
C VAL A 70 -1.21 -1.55 3.46
N HIS A 71 -0.45 -0.98 4.39
CA HIS A 71 -0.68 0.37 4.90
C HIS A 71 0.50 1.21 4.46
N ALA A 72 0.27 2.21 3.63
CA ALA A 72 1.34 3.02 3.08
C ALA A 72 1.06 4.49 3.34
N ARG A 73 2.11 5.26 3.64
CA ARG A 73 2.01 6.69 3.82
C ARG A 73 2.94 7.39 2.86
N PHE A 74 2.41 8.39 2.19
CA PHE A 74 3.17 9.19 1.21
C PHE A 74 3.14 10.65 1.65
N VAL A 75 4.18 11.39 1.30
CA VAL A 75 4.29 12.79 1.72
C VAL A 75 3.18 13.65 1.13
N ASN A 76 2.65 13.29 -0.04
CA ASN A 76 1.56 14.03 -0.68
C ASN A 76 0.94 13.18 -1.78
N TRP A 77 -0.08 13.72 -2.43
CA TRP A 77 -0.80 13.04 -3.48
C TRP A 77 0.09 12.73 -4.70
N ALA A 78 0.96 13.66 -5.07
CA ALA A 78 1.85 13.45 -6.21
C ALA A 78 2.77 12.25 -5.97
N ALA A 79 3.23 12.07 -4.73
CA ALA A 79 4.06 10.92 -4.38
C ALA A 79 3.29 9.61 -4.53
N PHE A 80 2.02 9.60 -4.12
CA PHE A 80 1.18 8.43 -4.30
C PHE A 80 0.96 8.12 -5.78
N GLN A 81 0.71 9.16 -6.59
CA GLN A 81 0.56 8.95 -8.03
C GLN A 81 1.82 8.38 -8.66
N ARG A 82 2.99 8.87 -8.25
CA ARG A 82 4.26 8.32 -8.75
C ARG A 82 4.43 6.87 -8.34
N HIS A 83 4.03 6.52 -7.11
CA HIS A 83 4.07 5.14 -6.64
C HIS A 83 3.27 4.23 -7.57
N ALA A 84 2.07 4.66 -7.97
CA ALA A 84 1.20 3.87 -8.82
C ALA A 84 1.80 3.62 -10.21
N GLU A 85 2.77 4.45 -10.60
CA GLU A 85 3.39 4.36 -11.92
C GLU A 85 4.78 3.76 -11.89
N THR A 86 5.28 3.33 -10.73
CA THR A 86 6.63 2.79 -10.63
C THR A 86 6.74 1.46 -11.37
N GLU A 87 7.94 1.20 -11.86
CA GLU A 87 8.21 -0.05 -12.56
C GLU A 87 8.06 -1.24 -11.64
N HIS A 88 8.53 -1.12 -10.39
CA HIS A 88 8.44 -2.24 -9.47
C HIS A 88 6.98 -2.61 -9.16
N LEU A 89 6.08 -1.63 -9.02
CA LEU A 89 4.67 -1.94 -8.81
C LEU A 89 4.05 -2.52 -10.07
N THR A 90 4.29 -1.90 -11.22
CA THR A 90 3.75 -2.37 -12.49
C THR A 90 4.17 -3.81 -12.76
N ARG A 91 5.40 -4.15 -12.45
CA ARG A 91 5.91 -5.50 -12.65
C ARG A 91 5.32 -6.49 -11.65
N ALA A 92 5.11 -6.06 -10.41
CA ALA A 92 4.61 -6.93 -9.36
C ALA A 92 3.12 -7.25 -9.50
N LEU A 93 2.32 -6.31 -10.01
CA LEU A 93 0.86 -6.45 -10.00
C LEU A 93 0.35 -7.73 -10.67
N PRO A 94 0.81 -8.14 -11.86
CA PRO A 94 0.29 -9.37 -12.46
C PRO A 94 0.58 -10.61 -11.61
N HIS A 95 1.74 -10.63 -10.97
CA HIS A 95 2.12 -11.76 -10.11
C HIS A 95 1.29 -11.80 -8.83
N LEU A 96 1.00 -10.63 -8.27
CA LEU A 96 0.19 -10.55 -7.07
C LEU A 96 -1.28 -10.87 -7.35
N THR A 97 -1.84 -10.29 -8.41
CA THR A 97 -3.26 -10.48 -8.71
C THR A 97 -3.60 -11.91 -9.07
N ARG A 98 -2.65 -12.64 -9.65
CA ARG A 98 -2.83 -14.04 -9.96
C ARG A 98 -3.11 -14.90 -8.72
N LEU A 99 -2.65 -14.46 -7.56
CA LEU A 99 -2.79 -15.21 -6.33
C LEU A 99 -4.04 -14.84 -5.52
N LEU A 100 -4.80 -13.85 -5.98
CA LEU A 100 -5.95 -13.35 -5.24
C LEU A 100 -7.19 -14.21 -5.46
N ALA A 101 -7.99 -14.35 -4.39
CA ALA A 101 -9.28 -15.01 -4.46
C ALA A 101 -10.31 -14.13 -5.16
N SER A 102 -10.16 -12.81 -5.04
CA SER A 102 -11.07 -11.86 -5.68
C SER A 102 -10.29 -10.60 -6.00
N PRO A 103 -10.78 -9.76 -6.92
CA PRO A 103 -10.10 -8.50 -7.23
C PRO A 103 -10.04 -7.59 -5.99
N VAL A 104 -9.01 -6.80 -5.95
CA VAL A 104 -8.84 -5.80 -4.90
C VAL A 104 -9.73 -4.60 -5.16
#